data_d33d4abfca8667247ba2ad0fea969ccd
#
_entry.id   d33d4abfca8667247ba2ad0fea969ccd
#
_cell.length_a   1.000
_cell.length_b   1.000
_cell.length_c   1.000
_cell.angle_alpha   90.00
_cell.angle_beta   90.00
_cell.angle_gamma   90.00
#
_symmetry.space_group_name_H-M   'P 1'
#
loop_
_entity.id
_entity.type
_entity.pdbx_description
1 polymer ?
#
loop_
_entity_poly.entity_id
_entity_poly.type
_entity_poly.pdbx_seq_one_letter_code
_entity_poly.pdbx_strand_id
1 'polypeptide(L)'
;MQKLLGFDFYQDLIQNAATTANAALLDGGTYEVAGVTYSYVGLKFTLAYYLYARYIQTSFKKDTAAGFLQKNLEDSRKLDRGELADYHKDFRKVAGSYWEENEKFIIANISDYPFFNCDCAPSRCWDSASYRNSFCL
;
A
#
# COMPACT_ATOMS: atom_id res chain seq x y z
N MET A 1 5.24 -0.56 -5.35
CA MET A 1 5.81 -0.63 -3.99
C MET A 1 7.14 0.11 -3.86
N GLN A 2 8.17 -0.27 -4.60
CA GLN A 2 9.49 0.40 -4.53
C GLN A 2 9.41 1.94 -4.66
N LYS A 3 8.49 2.48 -5.48
CA LYS A 3 8.27 3.93 -5.60
C LYS A 3 7.62 4.60 -4.39
N LEU A 4 6.94 3.83 -3.53
CA LEU A 4 6.29 4.34 -2.31
C LEU A 4 7.20 4.22 -1.09
N LEU A 5 7.98 3.15 -1.02
CA LEU A 5 8.84 2.83 0.12
C LEU A 5 10.26 3.37 -0.02
N GLY A 6 10.72 3.69 -1.25
CA GLY A 6 12.12 3.86 -1.53
C GLY A 6 12.84 2.51 -1.72
N PHE A 7 14.03 2.56 -2.31
CA PHE A 7 14.77 1.33 -2.66
C PHE A 7 15.29 0.61 -1.42
N ASP A 8 15.95 1.34 -0.54
CA ASP A 8 16.65 0.77 0.62
C ASP A 8 15.68 0.14 1.61
N PHE A 9 14.58 0.84 1.92
CA PHE A 9 13.54 0.30 2.78
C PHE A 9 12.83 -0.91 2.17
N TYR A 10 12.58 -0.90 0.86
CA TYR A 10 12.02 -2.04 0.16
C TYR A 10 12.95 -3.27 0.21
N GLN A 11 14.25 -3.09 0.05
CA GLN A 11 15.24 -4.17 0.18
C GLN A 11 15.31 -4.71 1.60
N ASP A 12 15.29 -3.84 2.61
CA ASP A 12 15.26 -4.26 4.01
C ASP A 12 14.03 -5.11 4.33
N LEU A 13 12.85 -4.70 3.88
CA LEU A 13 11.61 -5.47 4.05
C LEU A 13 11.67 -6.87 3.42
N ILE A 14 12.32 -7.02 2.27
CA ILE A 14 12.45 -8.33 1.61
C ILE A 14 13.47 -9.20 2.33
N GLN A 15 14.63 -8.65 2.67
CA GLN A 15 15.73 -9.43 3.26
C GLN A 15 15.48 -9.77 4.72
N ASN A 16 14.83 -8.88 5.45
CA ASN A 16 14.64 -8.94 6.89
C ASN A 16 13.15 -9.04 7.29
N ALA A 17 12.31 -9.66 6.47
CA ALA A 17 10.86 -9.76 6.70
C ALA A 17 10.48 -10.43 8.02
N ALA A 18 11.36 -11.31 8.57
CA ALA A 18 11.14 -12.03 9.80
C ALA A 18 11.53 -11.25 11.07
N THR A 19 12.11 -10.06 10.95
CA THR A 19 12.39 -9.22 12.14
C THR A 19 11.08 -8.77 12.77
N THR A 20 11.07 -8.60 14.08
CA THR A 20 9.86 -8.23 14.83
C THR A 20 9.20 -6.97 14.28
N ALA A 21 10.00 -5.94 13.95
CA ALA A 21 9.51 -4.68 13.40
C ALA A 21 8.89 -4.87 12.01
N ASN A 22 9.60 -5.55 11.09
CA ASN A 22 9.11 -5.77 9.73
C ASN A 22 7.91 -6.72 9.71
N ALA A 23 7.87 -7.74 10.57
CA ALA A 23 6.73 -8.63 10.72
C ALA A 23 5.49 -7.86 11.20
N ALA A 24 5.62 -7.00 12.21
CA ALA A 24 4.54 -6.15 12.68
C ALA A 24 4.00 -5.25 11.55
N LEU A 25 4.89 -4.57 10.81
CA LEU A 25 4.49 -3.74 9.67
C LEU A 25 3.79 -4.54 8.56
N LEU A 26 4.23 -5.77 8.30
CA LEU A 26 3.66 -6.63 7.26
C LEU A 26 2.27 -7.15 7.65
N ASP A 27 2.10 -7.59 8.89
CA ASP A 27 0.88 -8.27 9.35
C ASP A 27 -0.20 -7.31 9.85
N GLY A 28 0.19 -6.09 10.28
CA GLY A 28 -0.72 -5.13 10.87
C GLY A 28 -0.98 -5.36 12.36
N GLY A 29 -1.68 -4.42 12.97
CA GLY A 29 -1.97 -4.49 14.41
C GLY A 29 -2.47 -3.17 14.99
N THR A 30 -2.09 -2.92 16.23
CA THR A 30 -2.40 -1.67 16.93
C THR A 30 -1.13 -1.03 17.49
N TYR A 31 -1.13 0.27 17.61
CA TYR A 31 -0.06 1.05 18.23
C TYR A 31 -0.66 2.22 19.02
N GLU A 32 0.11 2.76 19.93
CA GLU A 32 -0.33 3.84 20.81
C GLU A 32 0.50 5.11 20.57
N VAL A 33 -0.19 6.24 20.46
CA VAL A 33 0.44 7.56 20.38
C VAL A 33 -0.27 8.51 21.35
N ALA A 34 0.46 9.08 22.29
CA ALA A 34 -0.05 10.03 23.28
C ALA A 34 -1.28 9.50 24.07
N GLY A 35 -1.30 8.21 24.40
CA GLY A 35 -2.39 7.57 25.15
C GLY A 35 -3.63 7.21 24.29
N VAL A 36 -3.53 7.36 22.96
CA VAL A 36 -4.60 6.97 22.03
C VAL A 36 -4.14 5.76 21.22
N THR A 37 -4.97 4.71 21.20
CA THR A 37 -4.71 3.49 20.45
C THR A 37 -5.23 3.64 19.03
N TYR A 38 -4.37 3.37 18.07
CA TYR A 38 -4.67 3.34 16.63
C TYR A 38 -4.51 1.92 16.09
N SER A 39 -5.28 1.59 15.05
CA SER A 39 -5.13 0.34 14.30
C SER A 39 -4.60 0.61 12.90
N TYR A 40 -3.91 -0.39 12.33
CA TYR A 40 -3.47 -0.38 10.94
C TYR A 40 -3.52 -1.80 10.38
N VAL A 41 -3.76 -1.91 9.08
CA VAL A 41 -4.06 -3.20 8.44
C VAL A 41 -2.83 -4.00 7.99
N GLY A 42 -1.66 -3.37 7.98
CA GLY A 42 -0.40 -3.96 7.52
C GLY A 42 -0.20 -3.92 6.00
N LEU A 43 1.06 -4.07 5.61
CA LEU A 43 1.46 -3.96 4.20
C LEU A 43 0.97 -5.14 3.34
N LYS A 44 0.87 -6.35 3.87
CA LYS A 44 0.37 -7.52 3.12
C LYS A 44 -1.05 -7.26 2.61
N PHE A 45 -1.90 -6.72 3.46
CA PHE A 45 -3.29 -6.42 3.12
C PHE A 45 -3.38 -5.28 2.11
N THR A 46 -2.64 -4.21 2.34
CA THR A 46 -2.52 -3.08 1.41
C THR A 46 -2.07 -3.52 0.02
N LEU A 47 -1.06 -4.38 -0.04
CA LEU A 47 -0.55 -4.97 -1.29
C LEU A 47 -1.59 -5.82 -2.01
N ALA A 48 -2.36 -6.62 -1.27
CA ALA A 48 -3.42 -7.45 -1.84
C ALA A 48 -4.45 -6.57 -2.58
N TYR A 49 -4.84 -5.43 -2.00
CA TYR A 49 -5.76 -4.49 -2.64
C TYR A 49 -5.17 -3.82 -3.89
N TYR A 50 -3.90 -3.40 -3.86
CA TYR A 50 -3.22 -2.88 -5.04
C TYR A 50 -3.09 -3.93 -6.15
N LEU A 51 -2.77 -5.16 -5.78
CA LEU A 51 -2.68 -6.28 -6.72
C LEU A 51 -4.04 -6.59 -7.34
N TYR A 52 -5.09 -6.60 -6.52
CA TYR A 52 -6.46 -6.86 -6.99
C TYR A 52 -6.95 -5.73 -7.92
N ALA A 53 -6.70 -4.48 -7.58
CA ALA A 53 -6.98 -3.36 -8.47
C ALA A 53 -6.32 -3.53 -9.85
N ARG A 54 -5.06 -3.96 -9.87
CA ARG A 54 -4.34 -4.25 -11.12
C ARG A 54 -4.91 -5.46 -11.86
N TYR A 55 -5.28 -6.50 -11.12
CA TYR A 55 -5.87 -7.72 -11.67
C TYR A 55 -7.19 -7.42 -12.40
N ILE A 56 -8.06 -6.57 -11.87
CA ILE A 56 -9.31 -6.16 -12.51
C ILE A 56 -9.07 -5.62 -13.92
N GLN A 57 -8.00 -4.84 -14.13
CA GLN A 57 -7.68 -4.28 -15.44
C GLN A 57 -7.18 -5.31 -16.46
N THR A 58 -6.63 -6.42 -16.01
CA THR A 58 -5.96 -7.42 -16.86
C THR A 58 -6.71 -8.74 -16.98
N SER A 59 -7.61 -9.05 -16.02
CA SER A 59 -8.26 -10.35 -15.90
C SER A 59 -9.17 -10.73 -17.07
N PHE A 60 -9.68 -9.76 -17.81
CA PHE A 60 -10.53 -10.01 -18.98
C PHE A 60 -9.73 -10.21 -20.28
N LYS A 61 -8.42 -10.02 -20.26
CA LYS A 61 -7.53 -10.25 -21.39
C LYS A 61 -6.84 -11.59 -21.19
N LYS A 62 -7.05 -12.52 -22.11
CA LYS A 62 -6.32 -13.78 -22.15
C LYS A 62 -5.33 -13.72 -23.31
N ASP A 63 -4.05 -13.92 -22.99
CA ASP A 63 -3.02 -14.08 -24.02
C ASP A 63 -3.11 -15.48 -24.60
N THR A 64 -3.27 -15.57 -25.91
CA THR A 64 -3.34 -16.82 -26.64
C THR A 64 -2.44 -16.75 -27.88
N ALA A 65 -2.11 -17.90 -28.48
CA ALA A 65 -1.35 -17.96 -29.71
C ALA A 65 -1.96 -17.14 -30.89
N ALA A 66 -3.26 -16.81 -30.82
CA ALA A 66 -3.97 -15.94 -31.76
C ALA A 66 -4.04 -14.47 -31.32
N GLY A 67 -3.32 -14.08 -30.26
CA GLY A 67 -3.35 -12.74 -29.68
C GLY A 67 -4.22 -12.63 -28.42
N PHE A 68 -4.45 -11.39 -27.96
CA PHE A 68 -5.28 -11.12 -26.79
C PHE A 68 -6.75 -11.33 -27.10
N LEU A 69 -7.33 -12.38 -26.54
CA LEU A 69 -8.76 -12.68 -26.64
C LEU A 69 -9.50 -12.24 -25.37
N GLN A 70 -10.70 -11.77 -25.56
CA GLN A 70 -11.60 -11.43 -24.48
C GLN A 70 -12.47 -12.64 -24.12
N LYS A 71 -12.50 -13.01 -22.82
CA LYS A 71 -13.32 -14.11 -22.33
C LYS A 71 -14.80 -13.69 -22.30
N ASN A 72 -15.64 -14.32 -23.12
CA ASN A 72 -17.11 -14.24 -23.03
C ASN A 72 -17.62 -15.49 -22.34
N LEU A 73 -18.39 -15.30 -21.28
CA LEU A 73 -19.17 -16.35 -20.61
C LEU A 73 -20.62 -16.16 -21.05
N GLU A 74 -21.26 -17.22 -21.56
CA GLU A 74 -22.60 -17.15 -22.17
C GLU A 74 -23.70 -16.65 -21.20
N ASP A 75 -23.56 -16.89 -19.90
CA ASP A 75 -24.54 -16.52 -18.86
C ASP A 75 -24.15 -15.32 -17.99
N SER A 76 -23.06 -14.59 -18.30
CA SER A 76 -22.64 -13.45 -17.51
C SER A 76 -22.59 -12.16 -18.32
N ARG A 77 -23.20 -11.11 -17.78
CA ARG A 77 -23.09 -9.77 -18.34
C ARG A 77 -21.62 -9.33 -18.27
N LYS A 78 -21.08 -8.97 -19.41
CA LYS A 78 -19.76 -8.36 -19.50
C LYS A 78 -19.81 -6.96 -18.91
N LEU A 79 -18.93 -6.68 -17.94
CA LEU A 79 -18.75 -5.33 -17.42
C LEU A 79 -18.25 -4.40 -18.53
N ASP A 80 -18.81 -3.20 -18.60
CA ASP A 80 -18.35 -2.18 -19.50
C ASP A 80 -16.97 -1.66 -19.07
N ARG A 81 -16.28 -1.05 -20.01
CA ARG A 81 -14.93 -0.49 -19.78
C ARG A 81 -14.95 0.61 -18.72
N GLY A 82 -16.04 1.39 -18.64
CA GLY A 82 -16.28 2.40 -17.63
C GLY A 82 -16.43 1.79 -16.24
N GLU A 83 -17.28 0.77 -16.11
CA GLU A 83 -17.48 0.03 -14.85
C GLU A 83 -16.16 -0.57 -14.32
N LEU A 84 -15.35 -1.16 -15.20
CA LEU A 84 -14.03 -1.69 -14.83
C LEU A 84 -13.06 -0.60 -14.35
N ALA A 85 -13.11 0.58 -14.99
CA ALA A 85 -12.28 1.71 -14.59
C ALA A 85 -12.69 2.26 -13.20
N ASP A 86 -13.99 2.27 -12.90
CA ASP A 86 -14.51 2.72 -11.62
C ASP A 86 -14.16 1.72 -10.51
N TYR A 87 -14.34 0.42 -10.72
CA TYR A 87 -13.87 -0.60 -9.78
C TYR A 87 -12.35 -0.47 -9.51
N HIS A 88 -11.54 -0.29 -10.54
CA HIS A 88 -10.11 -0.08 -10.37
C HIS A 88 -9.80 1.16 -9.51
N LYS A 89 -10.50 2.28 -9.73
CA LYS A 89 -10.32 3.50 -8.92
C LYS A 89 -10.70 3.27 -7.47
N ASP A 90 -11.82 2.60 -7.23
CA ASP A 90 -12.32 2.32 -5.88
C ASP A 90 -11.35 1.44 -5.09
N PHE A 91 -10.87 0.35 -5.69
CA PHE A 91 -9.87 -0.51 -5.03
C PHE A 91 -8.55 0.21 -4.79
N ARG A 92 -8.11 1.08 -5.72
CA ARG A 92 -6.92 1.92 -5.51
C ARG A 92 -7.11 2.94 -4.40
N LYS A 93 -8.31 3.53 -4.29
CA LYS A 93 -8.64 4.48 -3.22
C LYS A 93 -8.59 3.81 -1.85
N VAL A 94 -9.18 2.62 -1.73
CA VAL A 94 -9.12 1.82 -0.50
C VAL A 94 -7.68 1.43 -0.16
N ALA A 95 -6.91 0.95 -1.14
CA ALA A 95 -5.50 0.64 -0.94
C ALA A 95 -4.69 1.87 -0.51
N GLY A 96 -5.05 3.06 -1.02
CA GLY A 96 -4.44 4.34 -0.63
C GLY A 96 -4.71 4.68 0.84
N SER A 97 -5.97 4.52 1.31
CA SER A 97 -6.29 4.77 2.73
C SER A 97 -5.56 3.80 3.66
N TYR A 98 -5.44 2.51 3.31
CA TYR A 98 -4.65 1.56 4.07
C TYR A 98 -3.15 1.89 4.07
N TRP A 99 -2.65 2.42 2.94
CA TRP A 99 -1.27 2.91 2.91
C TRP A 99 -1.05 4.07 3.88
N GLU A 100 -1.96 5.03 3.93
CA GLU A 100 -1.89 6.16 4.87
C GLU A 100 -1.89 5.72 6.34
N GLU A 101 -2.67 4.68 6.69
CA GLU A 101 -2.65 4.09 8.04
C GLU A 101 -1.30 3.45 8.37
N ASN A 102 -0.74 2.67 7.44
CA ASN A 102 0.58 2.06 7.59
C ASN A 102 1.69 3.12 7.67
N GLU A 103 1.60 4.19 6.88
CA GLU A 103 2.56 5.30 6.92
C GLU A 103 2.56 6.00 8.29
N LYS A 104 1.38 6.22 8.88
CA LYS A 104 1.26 6.76 10.24
C LYS A 104 1.92 5.85 11.28
N PHE A 105 1.74 4.53 11.15
CA PHE A 105 2.40 3.56 12.02
C PHE A 105 3.92 3.64 11.90
N ILE A 106 4.46 3.68 10.67
CA ILE A 106 5.90 3.80 10.43
C ILE A 106 6.45 5.09 11.06
N ILE A 107 5.76 6.22 10.86
CA ILE A 107 6.16 7.52 11.41
C ILE A 107 6.15 7.49 12.94
N ALA A 108 5.14 6.88 13.55
CA ALA A 108 5.05 6.75 15.01
C ALA A 108 6.19 5.90 15.61
N ASN A 109 6.72 4.95 14.83
CA ASN A 109 7.80 4.02 15.22
C ASN A 109 9.06 4.20 14.35
N ILE A 110 9.37 5.43 13.99
CA ILE A 110 10.43 5.72 12.99
C ILE A 110 11.81 5.21 13.41
N SER A 111 12.07 5.06 14.71
CA SER A 111 13.29 4.48 15.25
C SER A 111 13.53 3.04 14.78
N ASP A 112 12.47 2.30 14.52
CA ASP A 112 12.51 0.90 14.10
C ASP A 112 12.64 0.77 12.57
N TYR A 113 12.44 1.88 11.84
CA TYR A 113 12.45 1.93 10.38
C TYR A 113 13.45 2.97 9.82
N PRO A 114 14.76 2.80 10.06
CA PRO A 114 15.77 3.82 9.72
C PRO A 114 15.92 4.08 8.21
N PHE A 115 15.49 3.15 7.37
CA PHE A 115 15.55 3.28 5.90
C PHE A 115 14.29 3.93 5.29
N PHE A 116 13.27 4.22 6.11
CA PHE A 116 12.08 4.89 5.63
C PHE A 116 12.33 6.40 5.49
N ASN A 117 12.37 6.88 4.26
CA ASN A 117 12.43 8.31 3.97
C ASN A 117 11.01 8.85 3.81
N CYS A 118 10.55 9.60 4.80
CA CYS A 118 9.37 10.44 4.63
C CYS A 118 9.74 11.53 3.63
N ASP A 119 9.15 11.46 2.42
CA ASP A 119 9.30 12.53 1.43
C ASP A 119 8.60 13.76 2.02
N CYS A 120 9.37 14.77 2.43
CA CYS A 120 8.91 15.96 3.18
C CYS A 120 8.02 16.89 2.33
N ALA A 121 7.10 16.35 1.57
CA ALA A 121 6.00 17.14 1.03
C ALA A 121 5.13 17.60 2.21
N PRO A 122 4.88 18.92 2.36
CA PRO A 122 4.15 19.49 3.52
C PRO A 122 2.76 18.90 3.77
N SER A 123 2.21 18.21 2.79
CA SER A 123 0.91 17.53 2.84
C SER A 123 0.97 16.08 3.34
N ARG A 124 2.15 15.50 3.55
CA ARG A 124 2.32 14.09 3.93
C ARG A 124 2.94 13.87 5.30
N CYS A 125 3.68 14.84 5.80
CA CYS A 125 4.21 14.80 7.16
C CYS A 125 3.15 15.33 8.11
N TRP A 126 2.51 14.46 8.86
CA TRP A 126 1.57 14.83 9.90
C TRP A 126 2.23 15.78 10.90
N ASP A 127 1.47 16.82 11.27
CA ASP A 127 1.82 17.87 12.23
C ASP A 127 2.09 17.37 13.67
N SER A 128 3.08 16.53 13.86
CA SER A 128 3.70 16.48 15.18
C SER A 128 4.89 17.42 15.16
N ALA A 129 4.81 18.50 15.91
CA ALA A 129 5.82 19.56 15.97
C ALA A 129 7.23 19.04 16.33
N SER A 130 7.35 17.82 16.86
CA SER A 130 8.62 17.16 17.18
C SER A 130 9.32 16.52 15.98
N TYR A 131 8.58 16.13 14.92
CA TYR A 131 9.16 15.47 13.74
C TYR A 131 9.66 16.43 12.67
N ARG A 132 9.15 17.69 12.64
CA ARG A 132 9.58 18.70 11.66
C ARG A 132 11.07 19.05 11.72
N ASN A 133 11.70 18.88 12.86
CA ASN A 133 13.08 19.31 13.06
C ASN A 133 14.13 18.23 12.79
N SER A 134 13.75 16.98 12.57
CA SER A 134 14.72 15.89 12.46
C SER A 134 14.98 15.39 11.03
N PHE A 135 14.08 15.65 10.09
CA PHE A 135 14.12 15.00 8.77
C PHE A 135 14.01 15.95 7.56
N CYS A 136 13.83 17.24 7.75
CA CYS A 136 13.79 18.24 6.68
C CYS A 136 15.01 19.19 6.73
N LEU A 137 16.22 18.61 6.82
CA LEU A 137 17.48 19.33 6.61
C LEU A 137 18.16 18.83 5.35
#